data_c437edba8114ea878170e701913f5fab
#
_entry.id   c437edba8114ea878170e701913f5fab
#
_cell.length_a   1.000
_cell.length_b   1.000
_cell.length_c   1.000
_cell.angle_alpha   90.00
_cell.angle_beta   90.00
_cell.angle_gamma   90.00
#
_symmetry.space_group_name_H-M   'P 1'
#
loop_
_entity.id
_entity.type
_entity.pdbx_description
1 polymer ?
#
loop_
_entity_poly.entity_id
_entity_poly.type
_entity_poly.pdbx_seq_one_letter_code
_entity_poly.pdbx_strand_id
1 'polypeptide(L)'
;VPPRGTKRETTDVQGATQTSTVAFNAYGQKNYDFDKDNAIDTTVKSQIVKPDGTLVTDADLVDGYYVVPGQGKYKITDNGANVDVEFIPEANFVGTADGISIRRTDVNGNTTGWGNEGRPIVGGEGDAKDQLTLVSEQVQLAGLAAKGSMDGRYIPTVTPKEIKGTPEESTDIQGKSQTKTPKFSIDVDKDGDGTAPDAVTPSAQYPAKLVDPATGQPTDETTVTVKGEGTYTINPETGAVTFTPEPQFTGTAKGIDVSLTAPVGQ
;
A
#
# COMPACT_ATOMS: atom_id res chain seq x y z
N VAL A 1 -7.53 30.27 18.57
CA VAL A 1 -6.53 29.47 17.89
C VAL A 1 -7.20 28.19 17.42
N PRO A 2 -7.17 27.85 16.12
CA PRO A 2 -7.80 26.64 15.62
C PRO A 2 -7.12 25.38 16.18
N PRO A 3 -7.85 24.28 16.32
CA PRO A 3 -7.28 23.01 16.73
C PRO A 3 -6.41 22.43 15.60
N ARG A 4 -5.55 21.49 15.96
CA ARG A 4 -4.61 20.84 15.03
C ARG A 4 -4.71 19.33 15.12
N GLY A 5 -4.68 18.69 13.96
CA GLY A 5 -4.43 17.27 13.83
C GLY A 5 -2.95 16.97 13.65
N THR A 6 -2.59 15.72 13.88
CA THR A 6 -1.23 15.20 13.66
C THR A 6 -1.19 14.35 12.39
N LYS A 7 0.02 14.08 11.90
CA LYS A 7 0.25 13.13 10.84
C LYS A 7 0.60 11.76 11.44
N ARG A 8 0.04 10.70 10.85
CA ARG A 8 0.41 9.32 11.14
C ARG A 8 0.67 8.56 9.85
N GLU A 9 1.63 7.68 9.91
CA GLU A 9 2.01 6.80 8.81
C GLU A 9 2.07 5.37 9.34
N THR A 10 1.65 4.43 8.51
CA THR A 10 1.77 3.00 8.78
C THR A 10 2.33 2.30 7.56
N THR A 11 2.96 1.15 7.78
CA THR A 11 3.46 0.30 6.71
C THR A 11 3.17 -1.14 7.08
N ASP A 12 2.61 -1.87 6.13
CA ASP A 12 2.42 -3.31 6.25
C ASP A 12 2.46 -3.97 4.88
N VAL A 13 2.44 -5.28 4.86
CA VAL A 13 2.51 -6.07 3.63
C VAL A 13 1.19 -6.05 2.87
N GLN A 14 1.27 -6.36 1.60
CA GLN A 14 0.14 -6.46 0.68
C GLN A 14 -1.02 -7.25 1.29
N GLY A 15 -2.22 -6.70 1.19
CA GLY A 15 -3.45 -7.31 1.70
C GLY A 15 -3.71 -7.12 3.19
N ALA A 16 -2.72 -6.73 3.99
CA ALA A 16 -2.89 -6.59 5.43
C ALA A 16 -3.65 -5.31 5.80
N THR A 17 -4.59 -5.42 6.71
CA THR A 17 -5.28 -4.26 7.30
C THR A 17 -4.31 -3.48 8.18
N GLN A 18 -4.35 -2.15 8.07
CA GLN A 18 -3.51 -1.25 8.86
C GLN A 18 -4.39 -0.35 9.73
N THR A 19 -3.94 -0.07 10.93
CA THR A 19 -4.65 0.81 11.87
C THR A 19 -3.70 1.83 12.47
N SER A 20 -4.23 2.99 12.81
CA SER A 20 -3.50 4.02 13.53
C SER A 20 -4.47 4.91 14.31
N THR A 21 -3.93 5.73 15.18
CA THR A 21 -4.68 6.74 15.90
C THR A 21 -4.12 8.11 15.59
N VAL A 22 -4.93 8.96 14.97
CA VAL A 22 -4.56 10.35 14.68
C VAL A 22 -4.95 11.20 15.88
N ALA A 23 -3.97 11.88 16.47
CA ALA A 23 -4.19 12.75 17.62
C ALA A 23 -4.59 14.16 17.19
N PHE A 24 -5.40 14.80 18.01
CA PHE A 24 -5.86 16.18 17.82
C PHE A 24 -5.70 16.96 19.11
N ASN A 25 -5.28 18.21 18.98
CA ASN A 25 -5.08 19.10 20.10
C ASN A 25 -5.82 20.41 19.86
N ALA A 26 -6.44 20.91 20.92
CA ALA A 26 -7.02 22.24 20.95
C ALA A 26 -6.13 23.18 21.76
N TYR A 27 -6.21 24.46 21.44
CA TYR A 27 -5.35 25.48 22.04
C TYR A 27 -6.17 26.68 22.50
N GLY A 28 -5.66 27.40 23.49
CA GLY A 28 -6.30 28.56 24.05
C GLY A 28 -7.35 28.23 25.11
N GLN A 29 -8.20 29.18 25.41
CA GLN A 29 -9.22 29.05 26.42
C GLN A 29 -10.60 28.88 25.77
N LYS A 30 -11.52 28.30 26.54
CA LYS A 30 -12.92 28.23 26.15
C LYS A 30 -13.52 29.65 26.16
N ASN A 31 -14.31 29.96 25.12
CA ASN A 31 -14.98 31.26 25.03
C ASN A 31 -15.72 31.63 26.31
N TYR A 32 -15.45 32.86 26.78
CA TYR A 32 -16.11 33.43 27.96
C TYR A 32 -15.86 32.69 29.28
N ASP A 33 -14.99 31.68 29.26
CA ASP A 33 -14.64 30.92 30.44
C ASP A 33 -13.09 30.82 30.51
N PHE A 34 -12.51 31.89 31.06
CA PHE A 34 -11.06 32.04 31.13
C PHE A 34 -10.38 31.06 32.09
N ASP A 35 -11.17 30.37 32.92
CA ASP A 35 -10.66 29.38 33.87
C ASP A 35 -10.60 27.98 33.25
N LYS A 36 -11.07 27.82 32.01
CA LYS A 36 -11.11 26.52 31.32
C LYS A 36 -10.31 26.54 30.05
N ASP A 37 -9.50 25.48 29.86
CA ASP A 37 -8.81 25.27 28.62
C ASP A 37 -9.77 24.91 27.49
N ASN A 38 -9.40 25.28 26.27
CA ASN A 38 -10.04 24.80 25.07
C ASN A 38 -9.81 23.30 24.92
N ALA A 39 -10.76 22.61 24.29
CA ALA A 39 -10.70 21.16 24.07
C ALA A 39 -11.34 20.80 22.74
N ILE A 40 -10.98 19.63 22.21
CA ILE A 40 -11.72 19.05 21.09
C ILE A 40 -13.15 18.77 21.56
N ASP A 41 -14.12 19.14 20.74
CA ASP A 41 -15.51 18.86 21.02
C ASP A 41 -15.86 17.43 20.62
N THR A 42 -15.93 16.55 21.61
CA THR A 42 -16.21 15.14 21.41
C THR A 42 -17.66 14.84 21.04
N THR A 43 -18.54 15.83 21.09
CA THR A 43 -19.94 15.70 20.63
C THR A 43 -20.09 15.94 19.14
N VAL A 44 -19.08 16.56 18.51
CA VAL A 44 -19.02 16.77 17.06
C VAL A 44 -18.17 15.67 16.43
N LYS A 45 -18.77 14.89 15.55
CA LYS A 45 -18.06 13.80 14.86
C LYS A 45 -16.94 14.32 13.98
N SER A 46 -15.85 13.58 13.95
CA SER A 46 -14.80 13.76 12.95
C SER A 46 -15.32 13.49 11.54
N GLN A 47 -14.66 14.08 10.56
CA GLN A 47 -15.02 13.90 9.15
C GLN A 47 -13.77 13.73 8.30
N ILE A 48 -13.84 12.84 7.32
CA ILE A 48 -12.81 12.73 6.28
C ILE A 48 -12.97 13.92 5.33
N VAL A 49 -11.86 14.49 4.91
CA VAL A 49 -11.81 15.60 3.94
C VAL A 49 -11.30 15.04 2.61
N LYS A 50 -12.05 15.28 1.54
CA LYS A 50 -11.66 14.91 0.17
C LYS A 50 -10.51 15.81 -0.32
N PRO A 51 -9.77 15.36 -1.37
CA PRO A 51 -8.68 16.17 -1.93
C PRO A 51 -9.09 17.58 -2.38
N ASP A 52 -10.33 17.77 -2.80
CA ASP A 52 -10.86 19.08 -3.20
C ASP A 52 -11.27 19.97 -2.01
N GLY A 53 -11.08 19.48 -0.78
CA GLY A 53 -11.42 20.19 0.44
C GLY A 53 -12.86 20.01 0.92
N THR A 54 -13.69 19.28 0.19
CA THR A 54 -15.06 18.97 0.62
C THR A 54 -15.07 17.82 1.60
N LEU A 55 -16.08 17.84 2.49
CA LEU A 55 -16.21 16.81 3.51
C LEU A 55 -16.89 15.56 2.96
N VAL A 56 -16.40 14.41 3.38
CA VAL A 56 -17.05 13.13 3.15
C VAL A 56 -18.30 13.06 4.03
N THR A 57 -19.43 12.75 3.42
CA THR A 57 -20.72 12.56 4.12
C THR A 57 -21.05 11.07 4.21
N ASP A 58 -22.05 10.71 5.03
CA ASP A 58 -22.51 9.32 5.13
C ASP A 58 -22.95 8.73 3.78
N ALA A 59 -23.49 9.58 2.89
CA ALA A 59 -23.89 9.17 1.54
C ALA A 59 -22.68 8.79 0.64
N ASP A 60 -21.48 9.29 0.96
CA ASP A 60 -20.25 8.96 0.25
C ASP A 60 -19.63 7.64 0.70
N LEU A 61 -20.11 7.06 1.81
CA LEU A 61 -19.55 5.84 2.37
C LEU A 61 -20.18 4.59 1.77
N VAL A 62 -19.40 3.54 1.63
CA VAL A 62 -19.85 2.21 1.21
C VAL A 62 -19.60 1.27 2.38
N ASP A 63 -20.66 0.73 2.97
CA ASP A 63 -20.59 -0.12 4.18
C ASP A 63 -19.79 0.53 5.33
N GLY A 64 -19.90 1.84 5.45
CA GLY A 64 -19.20 2.63 6.46
C GLY A 64 -17.76 3.02 6.10
N TYR A 65 -17.29 2.68 4.92
CA TYR A 65 -15.93 2.99 4.46
C TYR A 65 -15.92 4.07 3.38
N TYR A 66 -14.90 4.91 3.43
CA TYR A 66 -14.55 5.80 2.33
C TYR A 66 -13.63 5.05 1.37
N VAL A 67 -14.11 4.79 0.16
CA VAL A 67 -13.40 3.99 -0.85
C VAL A 67 -12.55 4.90 -1.75
N VAL A 68 -11.27 4.55 -1.89
CA VAL A 68 -10.37 5.14 -2.89
C VAL A 68 -10.08 4.05 -3.92
N PRO A 69 -10.74 4.10 -5.09
CA PRO A 69 -10.59 3.06 -6.11
C PRO A 69 -9.12 2.86 -6.49
N GLY A 70 -8.71 1.60 -6.63
CA GLY A 70 -7.34 1.23 -6.96
C GLY A 70 -6.37 1.22 -5.79
N GLN A 71 -6.78 1.67 -4.60
CA GLN A 71 -5.91 1.71 -3.43
C GLN A 71 -6.47 0.93 -2.24
N GLY A 72 -7.67 1.25 -1.82
CA GLY A 72 -8.28 0.63 -0.66
C GLY A 72 -9.41 1.47 -0.07
N LYS A 73 -9.73 1.20 1.18
CA LYS A 73 -10.82 1.89 1.88
C LYS A 73 -10.46 2.21 3.32
N TYR A 74 -11.03 3.30 3.81
CA TYR A 74 -10.76 3.85 5.13
C TYR A 74 -12.04 3.92 5.96
N LYS A 75 -11.89 3.62 7.25
CA LYS A 75 -12.94 3.84 8.24
C LYS A 75 -12.34 4.60 9.41
N ILE A 76 -13.04 5.65 9.83
CA ILE A 76 -12.65 6.42 11.01
C ILE A 76 -13.64 6.17 12.14
N THR A 77 -13.13 6.16 13.36
CA THR A 77 -13.92 5.99 14.58
C THR A 77 -13.39 6.96 15.63
N ASP A 78 -14.26 7.80 16.15
CA ASP A 78 -13.87 8.76 17.17
C ASP A 78 -13.46 8.04 18.46
N ASN A 79 -12.36 8.49 19.05
CA ASN A 79 -11.80 7.99 20.29
C ASN A 79 -11.43 9.18 21.17
N GLY A 80 -12.44 9.73 21.88
CA GLY A 80 -12.28 10.97 22.60
C GLY A 80 -11.88 12.11 21.66
N ALA A 81 -10.80 12.80 21.97
CA ALA A 81 -10.25 13.85 21.11
C ALA A 81 -9.56 13.28 19.86
N ASN A 82 -9.13 12.04 19.90
CA ASN A 82 -8.41 11.38 18.83
C ASN A 82 -9.36 10.67 17.86
N VAL A 83 -8.80 10.20 16.75
CA VAL A 83 -9.56 9.45 15.73
C VAL A 83 -8.77 8.19 15.38
N ASP A 84 -9.40 7.03 15.57
CA ASP A 84 -8.86 5.76 15.11
C ASP A 84 -9.16 5.59 13.63
N VAL A 85 -8.17 5.13 12.87
CA VAL A 85 -8.29 4.90 11.44
C VAL A 85 -7.97 3.46 11.13
N GLU A 86 -8.79 2.84 10.30
CA GLU A 86 -8.55 1.53 9.70
C GLU A 86 -8.42 1.71 8.19
N PHE A 87 -7.39 1.12 7.61
CA PHE A 87 -7.19 1.06 6.17
C PHE A 87 -7.15 -0.40 5.72
N ILE A 88 -8.04 -0.75 4.79
CA ILE A 88 -8.05 -2.06 4.15
C ILE A 88 -7.61 -1.85 2.70
N PRO A 89 -6.39 -2.28 2.34
CA PRO A 89 -5.91 -2.13 0.96
C PRO A 89 -6.67 -3.03 0.00
N GLU A 90 -6.78 -2.62 -1.26
CA GLU A 90 -7.13 -3.56 -2.30
C GLU A 90 -6.03 -4.62 -2.42
N ALA A 91 -6.42 -5.85 -2.72
CA ALA A 91 -5.51 -7.00 -2.72
C ALA A 91 -4.27 -6.79 -3.60
N ASN A 92 -4.44 -6.05 -4.70
CA ASN A 92 -3.37 -5.80 -5.66
C ASN A 92 -2.60 -4.50 -5.41
N PHE A 93 -3.01 -3.69 -4.43
CA PHE A 93 -2.35 -2.41 -4.19
C PHE A 93 -1.01 -2.59 -3.49
N VAL A 94 0.00 -1.93 -4.03
CA VAL A 94 1.33 -1.76 -3.43
C VAL A 94 1.81 -0.34 -3.67
N GLY A 95 2.47 0.21 -2.67
CA GLY A 95 3.00 1.56 -2.69
C GLY A 95 2.42 2.40 -1.57
N THR A 96 2.70 3.68 -1.59
CA THR A 96 2.16 4.63 -0.63
C THR A 96 0.81 5.12 -1.13
N ALA A 97 -0.23 4.90 -0.32
CA ALA A 97 -1.57 5.37 -0.64
C ALA A 97 -1.64 6.90 -0.57
N ASP A 98 -2.65 7.47 -1.22
CA ASP A 98 -2.90 8.92 -1.14
C ASP A 98 -3.20 9.37 0.29
N GLY A 99 -3.72 8.47 1.10
CA GLY A 99 -4.10 8.75 2.47
C GLY A 99 -5.39 9.56 2.55
N ILE A 100 -5.70 9.97 3.77
CA ILE A 100 -6.87 10.79 4.06
C ILE A 100 -6.49 11.95 4.96
N SER A 101 -7.26 13.03 4.86
CA SER A 101 -7.27 14.11 5.85
C SER A 101 -8.49 13.96 6.74
N ILE A 102 -8.37 14.34 8.01
CA ILE A 102 -9.43 14.20 9.02
C ILE A 102 -9.62 15.53 9.74
N ARG A 103 -10.86 15.97 9.83
CA ARG A 103 -11.25 17.23 10.46
C ARG A 103 -11.90 17.02 11.80
N ARG A 104 -11.51 17.82 12.79
CA ARG A 104 -12.14 17.92 14.08
C ARG A 104 -12.52 19.37 14.40
N THR A 105 -13.42 19.52 15.32
CA THR A 105 -13.90 20.84 15.81
C THR A 105 -13.62 20.95 17.31
N ASP A 106 -13.23 22.13 17.77
CA ASP A 106 -13.05 22.40 19.19
C ASP A 106 -14.36 22.92 19.83
N VAL A 107 -14.38 23.06 21.16
CA VAL A 107 -15.55 23.49 21.90
C VAL A 107 -15.94 24.96 21.64
N ASN A 108 -15.09 25.71 20.98
CA ASN A 108 -15.34 27.07 20.53
C ASN A 108 -15.91 27.13 19.10
N GLY A 109 -16.08 25.97 18.44
CA GLY A 109 -16.59 25.90 17.07
C GLY A 109 -15.55 26.11 15.99
N ASN A 110 -14.27 26.24 16.34
CA ASN A 110 -13.19 26.32 15.36
C ASN A 110 -12.84 24.91 14.85
N THR A 111 -12.56 24.80 13.56
CA THR A 111 -12.20 23.51 12.95
C THR A 111 -10.72 23.47 12.58
N THR A 112 -10.19 22.26 12.44
CA THR A 112 -8.85 22.03 11.91
C THR A 112 -8.73 22.44 10.44
N GLY A 113 -9.84 22.67 9.76
CA GLY A 113 -9.87 23.15 8.38
C GLY A 113 -9.79 24.67 8.23
N TRP A 114 -9.53 25.39 9.32
CA TRP A 114 -9.56 26.87 9.32
C TRP A 114 -8.73 27.50 8.20
N GLY A 115 -7.57 26.95 7.90
CA GLY A 115 -6.73 27.44 6.83
C GLY A 115 -7.26 27.22 5.42
N ASN A 116 -8.25 26.32 5.24
CA ASN A 116 -8.87 26.03 3.95
C ASN A 116 -9.95 27.04 3.56
N GLU A 117 -10.41 27.84 4.49
CA GLU A 117 -11.48 28.79 4.26
C GLU A 117 -11.00 30.11 3.64
N GLY A 118 -9.84 30.09 3.00
CA GLY A 118 -9.26 31.27 2.36
C GLY A 118 -8.67 32.30 3.33
N ARG A 119 -8.55 31.92 4.59
CA ARG A 119 -7.92 32.76 5.60
C ARG A 119 -6.41 32.51 5.63
N PRO A 120 -5.59 33.54 5.65
CA PRO A 120 -4.16 33.34 5.82
C PRO A 120 -3.91 32.69 7.17
N ILE A 121 -3.12 31.62 7.18
CA ILE A 121 -2.56 31.11 8.43
C ILE A 121 -1.52 32.11 8.87
N VAL A 122 -1.98 33.09 9.63
CA VAL A 122 -1.08 34.03 10.28
C VAL A 122 -0.63 33.34 11.55
N GLY A 123 0.66 33.08 11.65
CA GLY A 123 1.22 32.56 12.87
C GLY A 123 0.80 33.40 14.05
N GLY A 124 0.13 32.77 15.01
CA GLY A 124 -0.07 33.36 16.32
C GLY A 124 1.29 33.50 17.03
N GLU A 125 1.35 34.38 17.99
CA GLU A 125 2.54 34.54 18.82
C GLU A 125 2.97 33.18 19.45
N GLY A 126 4.23 32.84 19.30
CA GLY A 126 4.86 31.68 19.93
C GLY A 126 4.86 30.40 19.12
N ASP A 127 3.78 30.02 18.46
CA ASP A 127 3.61 28.74 17.76
C ASP A 127 3.56 28.87 16.22
N ALA A 128 3.79 30.07 15.71
CA ALA A 128 3.71 30.37 14.29
C ALA A 128 4.60 29.47 13.43
N LYS A 129 5.77 29.13 13.96
CA LYS A 129 6.75 28.30 13.29
C LYS A 129 6.26 26.86 13.14
N ASP A 130 5.64 26.34 14.17
CA ASP A 130 5.13 24.96 14.17
C ASP A 130 3.86 24.83 13.33
N GLN A 131 3.04 25.87 13.30
CA GLN A 131 1.86 25.92 12.46
C GLN A 131 2.22 25.96 10.97
N LEU A 132 3.18 26.79 10.58
CA LEU A 132 3.68 26.86 9.21
C LEU A 132 4.35 25.57 8.77
N THR A 133 5.06 24.90 9.67
CA THR A 133 5.72 23.63 9.38
C THR A 133 4.70 22.52 9.18
N LEU A 134 3.68 22.43 10.04
CA LEU A 134 2.61 21.45 9.91
C LEU A 134 1.83 21.61 8.61
N VAL A 135 1.48 22.82 8.25
CA VAL A 135 0.79 23.13 7.00
C VAL A 135 1.65 22.82 5.79
N SER A 136 2.92 23.21 5.85
CA SER A 136 3.90 22.93 4.81
C SER A 136 4.11 21.43 4.63
N GLU A 137 4.16 20.68 5.72
CA GLU A 137 4.30 19.23 5.72
C GLU A 137 3.09 18.54 5.12
N GLN A 138 1.89 18.95 5.51
CA GLN A 138 0.64 18.42 4.95
C GLN A 138 0.49 18.71 3.46
N VAL A 139 0.87 19.90 3.03
CA VAL A 139 0.85 20.28 1.62
C VAL A 139 1.89 19.49 0.81
N GLN A 140 3.06 19.25 1.37
CA GLN A 140 4.11 18.50 0.69
C GLN A 140 3.81 17.01 0.59
N LEU A 141 3.17 16.43 1.61
CA LEU A 141 2.96 14.98 1.71
C LEU A 141 1.87 14.45 0.82
N ALA A 142 0.90 15.27 0.49
CA ALA A 142 -0.29 14.70 -0.08
C ALA A 142 -0.58 15.17 -1.50
N GLY A 143 -0.10 16.31 -1.89
CA GLY A 143 -0.72 16.98 -3.03
C GLY A 143 -2.24 17.13 -2.86
N LEU A 144 -2.79 16.61 -1.75
CA LEU A 144 -4.21 16.41 -1.50
C LEU A 144 -4.74 17.17 -0.29
N ALA A 145 -3.84 17.52 0.66
CA ALA A 145 -4.29 18.37 1.75
C ALA A 145 -4.59 19.74 1.17
N ALA A 146 -5.79 20.21 1.34
CA ALA A 146 -6.14 21.54 0.93
C ALA A 146 -5.19 22.53 1.59
N LYS A 147 -4.62 23.40 0.78
CA LYS A 147 -3.59 24.36 1.17
C LYS A 147 -4.01 25.14 2.41
N GLY A 148 -3.19 25.08 3.45
CA GLY A 148 -3.44 25.80 4.69
C GLY A 148 -4.26 25.05 5.74
N SER A 149 -4.59 23.78 5.52
CA SER A 149 -5.34 22.98 6.49
C SER A 149 -4.48 22.54 7.67
N MET A 150 -5.08 22.54 8.85
CA MET A 150 -4.58 21.93 10.08
C MET A 150 -5.18 20.54 10.33
N ASP A 151 -5.86 19.99 9.36
CA ASP A 151 -6.49 18.67 9.47
C ASP A 151 -5.47 17.58 9.82
N GLY A 152 -5.93 16.58 10.56
CA GLY A 152 -5.14 15.37 10.76
C GLY A 152 -4.87 14.66 9.44
N ARG A 153 -3.81 13.86 9.40
CA ARG A 153 -3.38 13.18 8.18
C ARG A 153 -3.00 11.74 8.48
N TYR A 154 -3.50 10.80 7.68
CA TYR A 154 -3.11 9.40 7.78
C TYR A 154 -2.70 8.87 6.41
N ILE A 155 -1.52 8.28 6.33
CA ILE A 155 -0.94 7.80 5.08
C ILE A 155 -0.42 6.38 5.29
N PRO A 156 -1.10 5.35 4.75
CA PRO A 156 -0.62 3.98 4.78
C PRO A 156 0.29 3.68 3.58
N THR A 157 1.31 2.88 3.82
CA THR A 157 2.17 2.30 2.78
C THR A 157 2.02 0.79 2.79
N VAL A 158 1.94 0.19 1.61
CA VAL A 158 1.80 -1.25 1.41
C VAL A 158 3.03 -1.78 0.68
N THR A 159 3.71 -2.73 1.29
CA THR A 159 4.87 -3.40 0.69
C THR A 159 4.44 -4.67 -0.02
N PRO A 160 5.14 -5.07 -1.12
CA PRO A 160 4.75 -6.25 -1.88
C PRO A 160 5.03 -7.55 -1.12
N LYS A 161 4.16 -8.54 -1.29
CA LYS A 161 4.45 -9.93 -0.96
C LYS A 161 5.19 -10.59 -2.12
N GLU A 162 6.06 -11.55 -1.80
CA GLU A 162 6.79 -12.31 -2.81
C GLU A 162 5.89 -13.29 -3.54
N ILE A 163 6.12 -13.41 -4.85
CA ILE A 163 5.56 -14.48 -5.66
C ILE A 163 6.40 -15.73 -5.40
N LYS A 164 5.73 -16.83 -5.07
CA LYS A 164 6.38 -18.11 -4.79
C LYS A 164 6.16 -19.07 -5.95
N GLY A 165 7.23 -19.75 -6.36
CA GLY A 165 7.17 -20.82 -7.33
C GLY A 165 7.12 -22.20 -6.65
N THR A 166 6.41 -23.12 -7.28
CA THR A 166 6.37 -24.53 -6.84
C THR A 166 7.43 -25.31 -7.58
N PRO A 167 8.31 -26.04 -6.87
CA PRO A 167 9.28 -26.93 -7.53
C PRO A 167 8.57 -28.00 -8.35
N GLU A 168 9.10 -28.28 -9.53
CA GLU A 168 8.62 -29.35 -10.42
C GLU A 168 9.75 -30.32 -10.71
N GLU A 169 9.44 -31.59 -10.78
CA GLU A 169 10.37 -32.65 -11.09
C GLU A 169 9.87 -33.46 -12.29
N SER A 170 10.77 -33.97 -13.05
CA SER A 170 10.47 -34.88 -14.18
C SER A 170 11.53 -35.94 -14.30
N THR A 171 11.15 -37.08 -14.89
CA THR A 171 12.06 -38.22 -15.16
C THR A 171 11.74 -38.75 -16.54
N ASP A 172 12.81 -39.02 -17.29
CA ASP A 172 12.68 -39.68 -18.58
C ASP A 172 13.96 -40.48 -18.89
N ILE A 173 13.94 -41.18 -19.97
CA ILE A 173 15.10 -41.96 -20.40
C ILE A 173 16.17 -41.10 -21.06
N GLN A 174 17.38 -41.61 -21.09
CA GLN A 174 18.56 -40.96 -21.69
C GLN A 174 18.24 -40.36 -23.08
N GLY A 175 18.61 -39.09 -23.26
CA GLY A 175 18.44 -38.36 -24.52
C GLY A 175 17.10 -37.74 -24.76
N LYS A 176 16.09 -38.04 -23.93
CA LYS A 176 14.73 -37.46 -24.07
C LYS A 176 14.63 -36.08 -23.43
N SER A 177 14.04 -35.14 -24.16
CA SER A 177 13.67 -33.82 -23.62
C SER A 177 12.54 -33.96 -22.64
N GLN A 178 12.56 -33.12 -21.59
CA GLN A 178 11.55 -33.08 -20.55
C GLN A 178 11.03 -31.66 -20.41
N THR A 179 9.72 -31.49 -20.29
CA THR A 179 9.10 -30.17 -20.13
C THR A 179 8.22 -30.13 -18.89
N LYS A 180 8.41 -29.10 -18.08
CA LYS A 180 7.56 -28.79 -16.94
C LYS A 180 7.28 -27.30 -16.87
N THR A 181 6.10 -26.96 -16.35
CA THR A 181 5.70 -25.58 -16.15
C THR A 181 5.55 -25.31 -14.66
N PRO A 182 6.49 -24.57 -14.04
CA PRO A 182 6.35 -24.18 -12.64
C PRO A 182 5.07 -23.38 -12.43
N LYS A 183 4.45 -23.60 -11.30
CA LYS A 183 3.28 -22.82 -10.86
C LYS A 183 3.74 -21.73 -9.91
N PHE A 184 3.17 -20.54 -10.08
CA PHE A 184 3.43 -19.40 -9.21
C PHE A 184 2.19 -19.00 -8.48
N SER A 185 2.36 -18.52 -7.26
CA SER A 185 1.28 -18.02 -6.42
C SER A 185 1.74 -16.86 -5.54
N ILE A 186 0.78 -16.07 -5.09
CA ILE A 186 0.99 -15.03 -4.11
C ILE A 186 -0.01 -15.21 -2.97
N ASP A 187 0.45 -15.01 -1.73
CA ASP A 187 -0.40 -15.17 -0.54
C ASP A 187 -1.27 -13.93 -0.32
N VAL A 188 -2.13 -13.67 -1.28
CA VAL A 188 -3.13 -12.59 -1.29
C VAL A 188 -4.36 -13.10 -2.02
N ASP A 189 -5.54 -12.73 -1.56
CA ASP A 189 -6.80 -12.98 -2.25
C ASP A 189 -7.00 -11.94 -3.36
N LYS A 190 -6.49 -12.24 -4.55
CA LYS A 190 -6.50 -11.31 -5.69
C LYS A 190 -7.88 -11.18 -6.35
N ASP A 191 -8.65 -12.25 -6.37
CA ASP A 191 -9.92 -12.32 -7.07
C ASP A 191 -11.13 -12.08 -6.16
N GLY A 192 -10.91 -11.92 -4.86
CA GLY A 192 -11.96 -11.62 -3.89
C GLY A 192 -12.86 -12.81 -3.56
N ASP A 193 -12.42 -14.04 -3.84
CA ASP A 193 -13.20 -15.26 -3.56
C ASP A 193 -13.15 -15.71 -2.11
N GLY A 194 -12.38 -15.01 -1.27
CA GLY A 194 -12.19 -15.31 0.14
C GLY A 194 -11.08 -16.31 0.42
N THR A 195 -10.32 -16.75 -0.57
CA THR A 195 -9.22 -17.71 -0.42
C THR A 195 -7.89 -17.15 -0.90
N ALA A 196 -6.83 -17.51 -0.20
CA ALA A 196 -5.43 -17.26 -0.54
C ALA A 196 -4.62 -18.53 -0.27
N PRO A 197 -3.48 -18.78 -0.95
CA PRO A 197 -2.89 -17.95 -2.00
C PRO A 197 -3.62 -18.08 -3.35
N ASP A 198 -3.46 -17.06 -4.18
CA ASP A 198 -3.97 -17.06 -5.55
C ASP A 198 -2.86 -17.29 -6.56
N ALA A 199 -3.22 -17.91 -7.69
CA ALA A 199 -2.28 -18.17 -8.76
C ALA A 199 -1.83 -16.89 -9.46
N VAL A 200 -0.56 -16.84 -9.83
CA VAL A 200 0.03 -15.79 -10.69
C VAL A 200 0.55 -16.47 -11.95
N THR A 201 0.04 -16.06 -13.09
CA THR A 201 0.43 -16.65 -14.37
C THR A 201 1.35 -15.71 -15.14
N PRO A 202 2.47 -16.20 -15.69
CA PRO A 202 3.29 -15.41 -16.60
C PRO A 202 2.50 -14.93 -17.82
N SER A 203 2.94 -13.86 -18.42
CA SER A 203 2.33 -13.28 -19.62
C SER A 203 3.41 -12.64 -20.49
N ALA A 204 3.05 -12.19 -21.68
CA ALA A 204 3.96 -11.43 -22.54
C ALA A 204 4.43 -10.14 -21.87
N GLN A 205 3.56 -9.51 -21.10
CA GLN A 205 3.86 -8.28 -20.36
C GLN A 205 4.74 -8.55 -19.13
N TYR A 206 4.52 -9.67 -18.46
CA TYR A 206 5.25 -10.09 -17.26
C TYR A 206 5.78 -11.49 -17.47
N PRO A 207 6.90 -11.62 -18.22
CA PRO A 207 7.43 -12.93 -18.56
C PRO A 207 8.14 -13.60 -17.40
N ALA A 208 8.09 -14.92 -17.38
CA ALA A 208 8.94 -15.72 -16.53
C ALA A 208 10.37 -15.75 -17.09
N LYS A 209 11.36 -15.83 -16.21
CA LYS A 209 12.78 -15.83 -16.57
C LYS A 209 13.50 -16.98 -15.91
N LEU A 210 14.48 -17.52 -16.63
CA LEU A 210 15.45 -18.44 -16.03
C LEU A 210 16.38 -17.65 -15.10
N VAL A 211 16.77 -18.27 -14.00
CA VAL A 211 17.82 -17.74 -13.13
C VAL A 211 19.15 -18.33 -13.60
N ASP A 212 20.09 -17.46 -13.99
CA ASP A 212 21.41 -17.90 -14.41
C ASP A 212 22.17 -18.49 -13.22
N PRO A 213 22.55 -19.81 -13.28
CA PRO A 213 23.25 -20.42 -12.16
C PRO A 213 24.62 -19.80 -11.89
N ALA A 214 25.23 -19.14 -12.88
CA ALA A 214 26.52 -18.49 -12.71
C ALA A 214 26.44 -17.20 -11.88
N THR A 215 25.32 -16.48 -11.96
CA THR A 215 25.15 -15.21 -11.29
C THR A 215 24.15 -15.26 -10.13
N GLY A 216 23.24 -16.24 -10.13
CA GLY A 216 22.12 -16.32 -9.21
C GLY A 216 21.03 -15.27 -9.49
N GLN A 217 21.08 -14.61 -10.63
CA GLN A 217 20.13 -13.57 -11.02
C GLN A 217 19.29 -13.96 -12.22
N PRO A 218 18.04 -13.47 -12.32
CA PRO A 218 17.22 -13.67 -13.51
C PRO A 218 17.94 -13.14 -14.76
N THR A 219 17.79 -13.87 -15.86
CA THR A 219 18.35 -13.49 -17.16
C THR A 219 17.24 -13.30 -18.19
N ASP A 220 17.46 -12.39 -19.13
CA ASP A 220 16.59 -12.23 -20.29
C ASP A 220 16.84 -13.31 -21.37
N GLU A 221 17.93 -14.05 -21.24
CA GLU A 221 18.20 -15.18 -22.12
C GLU A 221 17.18 -16.29 -21.89
N THR A 222 16.64 -16.83 -22.99
CA THR A 222 15.64 -17.89 -22.91
C THR A 222 16.27 -19.28 -22.86
N THR A 223 17.60 -19.36 -22.99
CA THR A 223 18.35 -20.60 -22.99
C THR A 223 19.55 -20.49 -22.07
N VAL A 224 19.72 -21.50 -21.21
CA VAL A 224 20.87 -21.63 -20.31
C VAL A 224 21.44 -23.05 -20.49
N THR A 225 22.73 -23.15 -20.78
CA THR A 225 23.42 -24.41 -20.91
C THR A 225 24.22 -24.71 -19.66
N VAL A 226 24.03 -25.91 -19.12
CA VAL A 226 24.82 -26.44 -18.02
C VAL A 226 25.73 -27.53 -18.61
N LYS A 227 27.02 -27.23 -18.71
CA LYS A 227 28.00 -28.12 -19.29
C LYS A 227 28.01 -29.48 -18.59
N GLY A 228 27.95 -30.56 -19.35
CA GLY A 228 27.95 -31.94 -18.85
C GLY A 228 26.54 -32.43 -18.49
N GLU A 229 25.52 -31.60 -18.50
CA GLU A 229 24.16 -32.01 -18.18
C GLU A 229 23.18 -31.78 -19.35
N GLY A 230 23.05 -30.56 -19.81
CA GLY A 230 22.13 -30.22 -20.88
C GLY A 230 21.78 -28.76 -20.95
N THR A 231 20.70 -28.46 -21.68
CA THR A 231 20.25 -27.11 -21.96
C THR A 231 18.82 -26.92 -21.50
N TYR A 232 18.58 -25.84 -20.77
CA TYR A 232 17.25 -25.39 -20.34
C TYR A 232 16.77 -24.27 -21.26
N THR A 233 15.54 -24.38 -21.75
CA THR A 233 14.90 -23.37 -22.58
C THR A 233 13.56 -23.04 -21.97
N ILE A 234 13.26 -21.75 -21.83
CA ILE A 234 11.97 -21.28 -21.27
C ILE A 234 11.11 -20.66 -22.36
N ASN A 235 9.79 -20.90 -22.26
CA ASN A 235 8.80 -20.06 -22.89
C ASN A 235 8.43 -18.95 -21.90
N PRO A 236 8.87 -17.70 -22.11
CA PRO A 236 8.66 -16.65 -21.13
C PRO A 236 7.19 -16.33 -20.85
N GLU A 237 6.33 -16.49 -21.86
CA GLU A 237 4.91 -16.13 -21.73
C GLU A 237 4.12 -17.15 -20.91
N THR A 238 4.55 -18.41 -20.90
CA THR A 238 3.87 -19.49 -20.18
C THR A 238 4.61 -19.99 -18.97
N GLY A 239 5.92 -19.75 -18.91
CA GLY A 239 6.81 -20.29 -17.89
C GLY A 239 7.24 -21.74 -18.14
N ALA A 240 6.81 -22.37 -19.24
CA ALA A 240 7.20 -23.75 -19.57
C ALA A 240 8.71 -23.85 -19.79
N VAL A 241 9.36 -24.76 -19.08
CA VAL A 241 10.80 -25.01 -19.18
C VAL A 241 11.02 -26.38 -19.78
N THR A 242 11.84 -26.43 -20.82
CA THR A 242 12.27 -27.68 -21.48
C THR A 242 13.72 -27.92 -21.19
N PHE A 243 14.03 -29.10 -20.66
CA PHE A 243 15.38 -29.60 -20.47
C PHE A 243 15.72 -30.55 -21.60
N THR A 244 16.77 -30.22 -22.35
CA THR A 244 17.32 -31.07 -23.39
C THR A 244 18.65 -31.60 -22.88
N PRO A 245 18.71 -32.89 -22.46
CA PRO A 245 19.94 -33.45 -21.93
C PRO A 245 21.03 -33.59 -23.00
N GLU A 246 22.30 -33.55 -22.58
CA GLU A 246 23.37 -34.01 -23.43
C GLU A 246 23.17 -35.49 -23.69
N PRO A 247 23.57 -36.01 -24.89
CA PRO A 247 23.26 -37.40 -25.28
C PRO A 247 23.74 -38.46 -24.30
N GLN A 248 24.83 -38.17 -23.57
CA GLN A 248 25.44 -39.13 -22.64
C GLN A 248 25.03 -38.90 -21.19
N PHE A 249 24.23 -37.85 -20.92
CA PHE A 249 23.88 -37.54 -19.55
C PHE A 249 22.88 -38.55 -19.00
N THR A 250 23.19 -39.05 -17.80
CA THR A 250 22.28 -39.85 -16.97
C THR A 250 22.38 -39.37 -15.53
N GLY A 251 21.31 -39.55 -14.78
CA GLY A 251 21.21 -39.12 -13.38
C GLY A 251 20.34 -37.92 -13.20
N THR A 252 20.44 -37.29 -12.06
CA THR A 252 19.65 -36.11 -11.72
C THR A 252 20.42 -34.84 -12.03
N ALA A 253 19.89 -34.04 -12.93
CA ALA A 253 20.46 -32.73 -13.25
C ALA A 253 20.32 -31.77 -12.03
N LYS A 254 21.18 -30.75 -12.00
CA LYS A 254 21.13 -29.74 -10.93
C LYS A 254 19.82 -28.93 -10.94
N GLY A 255 19.12 -28.91 -12.06
CA GLY A 255 17.92 -28.13 -12.24
C GLY A 255 18.20 -26.66 -12.52
N ILE A 256 17.16 -25.90 -12.66
CA ILE A 256 17.25 -24.47 -12.85
C ILE A 256 16.09 -23.79 -12.13
N ASP A 257 16.36 -22.62 -11.54
CA ASP A 257 15.34 -21.81 -10.93
C ASP A 257 14.65 -20.94 -11.97
N VAL A 258 13.38 -20.70 -11.75
CA VAL A 258 12.54 -19.82 -12.58
C VAL A 258 12.00 -18.70 -11.73
N SER A 259 12.13 -17.48 -12.22
CA SER A 259 11.71 -16.27 -11.55
C SER A 259 10.52 -15.65 -12.27
N LEU A 260 9.56 -15.17 -11.51
CA LEU A 260 8.46 -14.36 -12.02
C LEU A 260 8.32 -13.11 -11.17
N THR A 261 8.43 -11.96 -11.84
CA THR A 261 8.15 -10.67 -11.25
C THR A 261 6.96 -10.08 -11.99
N ALA A 262 5.81 -10.08 -11.36
CA ALA A 262 4.65 -9.38 -11.87
C ALA A 262 4.41 -8.15 -10.99
N PRO A 263 4.03 -7.01 -11.56
CA PRO A 263 3.59 -5.92 -10.72
C PRO A 263 2.40 -6.37 -9.91
N VAL A 264 2.37 -5.89 -8.73
CA VAL A 264 1.28 -6.03 -7.84
C VAL A 264 0.16 -5.18 -8.39
N GLY A 265 -0.98 -5.76 -8.67
CA GLY A 265 -2.08 -5.07 -9.33
C GLY A 265 -2.53 -5.73 -10.63
N GLN A 266 -1.97 -6.86 -10.90
CA GLN A 266 -2.32 -7.68 -12.06
C GLN A 266 -3.07 -8.94 -11.65
#